data_571be238cb24b076262839523c1c1951
#
_entry.id   571be238cb24b076262839523c1c1951
#
_cell.length_a   1.000
_cell.length_b   1.000
_cell.length_c   1.000
_cell.angle_alpha   90.00
_cell.angle_beta   90.00
_cell.angle_gamma   90.00
#
_symmetry.space_group_name_H-M   'P 1'
#
loop_
_entity.id
_entity.type
_entity.pdbx_description
1 polymer ?
#
loop_
_entity_poly.entity_id
_entity_poly.type
_entity_poly.pdbx_seq_one_letter_code
_entity_poly.pdbx_strand_id
1 'polypeptide(L)'
;MNKPMASNISTSLIISTYNRSDALELCVKSVLRQSLLPDEIIIADDGSKEDTRELIHQLAASSEVPIIHVWHEDLGFRLASIRNKAIAKASKEYIIQIDGDIVLHKDFVKDHVHFAKKGSFVTGSRVLIREGLTKKMLAERNCIISIHDKGTKNTINGVHLPWLSPLLQHYRQWDISYSRGCNMAFWKEDLLKVNGYNEAITGWGSEDHELVCRLINNGVRKRTIKFAGIVF
;
A
#
# COMPACT_ATOMS: atom_id res chain seq x y z
N MET A 1 -29.13 -16.38 11.68
CA MET A 1 -28.26 -15.49 10.87
C MET A 1 -26.86 -15.57 11.46
N ASN A 2 -25.98 -16.37 10.87
CA ASN A 2 -24.59 -16.48 11.30
C ASN A 2 -23.87 -15.18 10.93
N LYS A 3 -23.42 -14.41 11.91
CA LYS A 3 -22.41 -13.36 11.71
C LYS A 3 -21.21 -14.04 11.01
N PRO A 4 -20.75 -13.55 9.85
CA PRO A 4 -19.49 -14.04 9.32
C PRO A 4 -18.42 -13.76 10.37
N MET A 5 -17.71 -14.80 10.84
CA MET A 5 -16.51 -14.65 11.64
C MET A 5 -15.58 -13.74 10.83
N ALA A 6 -15.21 -12.61 11.41
CA ALA A 6 -14.14 -11.80 10.84
C ALA A 6 -12.95 -12.74 10.66
N SER A 7 -12.55 -12.97 9.41
CA SER A 7 -11.38 -13.78 9.12
C SER A 7 -10.20 -13.10 9.82
N ASN A 8 -9.56 -13.81 10.73
CA ASN A 8 -8.43 -13.31 11.53
C ASN A 8 -7.17 -13.30 10.63
N ILE A 9 -7.24 -12.56 9.51
CA ILE A 9 -6.13 -12.45 8.55
C ILE A 9 -5.11 -11.50 9.16
N SER A 10 -3.91 -12.02 9.43
CA SER A 10 -2.81 -11.21 9.91
C SER A 10 -2.14 -10.46 8.75
N THR A 11 -1.80 -9.17 8.98
CA THR A 11 -1.40 -8.24 7.93
C THR A 11 -0.04 -7.60 8.18
N SER A 12 0.82 -7.59 7.16
CA SER A 12 2.00 -6.74 7.07
C SER A 12 1.72 -5.60 6.10
N LEU A 13 1.79 -4.36 6.55
CA LEU A 13 1.69 -3.20 5.66
C LEU A 13 3.09 -2.72 5.28
N ILE A 14 3.45 -2.83 4.00
CA ILE A 14 4.74 -2.40 3.45
C ILE A 14 4.59 -1.01 2.84
N ILE A 15 5.45 -0.08 3.26
CA ILE A 15 5.49 1.30 2.78
C ILE A 15 6.84 1.53 2.11
N SER A 16 6.84 1.80 0.79
CA SER A 16 8.07 2.11 0.05
C SER A 16 8.38 3.60 0.13
N THR A 17 9.64 3.97 0.45
CA THR A 17 10.06 5.38 0.56
C THR A 17 11.47 5.60 0.02
N TYR A 18 11.74 6.84 -0.40
CA TYR A 18 13.07 7.34 -0.74
C TYR A 18 13.14 8.86 -0.58
N ASN A 19 13.97 9.34 0.38
CA ASN A 19 14.24 10.78 0.62
C ASN A 19 13.00 11.68 0.69
N ARG A 20 11.90 11.21 1.30
CA ARG A 20 10.64 11.94 1.48
C ARG A 20 10.12 11.76 2.92
N SER A 21 10.94 12.15 3.89
CA SER A 21 10.58 12.08 5.32
C SER A 21 9.28 12.83 5.63
N ASP A 22 9.05 13.99 5.00
CA ASP A 22 7.83 14.79 5.13
C ASP A 22 6.56 14.04 4.72
N ALA A 23 6.57 13.37 3.57
CA ALA A 23 5.43 12.60 3.07
C ALA A 23 5.26 11.30 3.85
N LEU A 24 6.37 10.61 4.16
CA LEU A 24 6.35 9.37 4.95
C LEU A 24 5.71 9.59 6.33
N GLU A 25 5.98 10.73 6.98
CA GLU A 25 5.35 11.07 8.25
C GLU A 25 3.82 11.08 8.14
N LEU A 26 3.27 11.74 7.10
CA LEU A 26 1.82 11.79 6.88
C LEU A 26 1.24 10.42 6.52
N CYS A 27 1.95 9.66 5.70
CA CYS A 27 1.55 8.30 5.33
C CYS A 27 1.42 7.43 6.59
N VAL A 28 2.47 7.33 7.42
CA VAL A 28 2.46 6.53 8.66
C VAL A 28 1.40 7.03 9.64
N LYS A 29 1.24 8.35 9.81
CA LYS A 29 0.15 8.91 10.64
C LYS A 29 -1.22 8.46 10.14
N SER A 30 -1.44 8.36 8.82
CA SER A 30 -2.70 7.87 8.27
C SER A 30 -2.91 6.37 8.50
N VAL A 31 -1.83 5.58 8.55
CA VAL A 31 -1.86 4.16 8.92
C VAL A 31 -2.24 3.99 10.39
N LEU A 32 -1.63 4.77 11.29
CA LEU A 32 -1.93 4.69 12.74
C LEU A 32 -3.33 5.19 13.11
N ARG A 33 -4.07 5.78 12.16
CA ARG A 33 -5.48 6.21 12.33
C ARG A 33 -6.49 5.25 11.70
N GLN A 34 -6.06 4.08 11.27
CA GLN A 34 -6.95 3.10 10.67
C GLN A 34 -7.97 2.55 11.66
N SER A 35 -9.20 2.27 11.20
CA SER A 35 -10.24 1.61 12.02
C SER A 35 -9.90 0.13 12.34
N LEU A 36 -9.03 -0.46 11.54
CA LEU A 36 -8.36 -1.74 11.77
C LEU A 36 -6.88 -1.51 11.52
N LEU A 37 -6.07 -1.57 12.56
CA LEU A 37 -4.62 -1.44 12.45
C LEU A 37 -4.01 -2.68 11.78
N PRO A 38 -2.93 -2.54 10.98
CA PRO A 38 -2.15 -3.69 10.56
C PRO A 38 -1.41 -4.30 11.77
N ASP A 39 -1.06 -5.58 11.69
CA ASP A 39 -0.32 -6.24 12.77
C ASP A 39 1.17 -5.85 12.81
N GLU A 40 1.69 -5.34 11.70
CA GLU A 40 3.02 -4.74 11.61
C GLU A 40 3.11 -3.78 10.42
N ILE A 41 4.00 -2.81 10.51
CA ILE A 41 4.36 -1.87 9.45
C ILE A 41 5.83 -2.12 9.08
N ILE A 42 6.11 -2.23 7.78
CA ILE A 42 7.48 -2.39 7.28
C ILE A 42 7.79 -1.23 6.36
N ILE A 43 8.75 -0.41 6.75
CA ILE A 43 9.23 0.69 5.90
C ILE A 43 10.33 0.14 4.99
N ALA A 44 10.04 0.04 3.70
CA ALA A 44 10.94 -0.37 2.63
C ALA A 44 11.65 0.89 2.08
N ASP A 45 12.82 1.18 2.61
CA ASP A 45 13.55 2.42 2.36
C ASP A 45 14.68 2.17 1.34
N ASP A 46 14.53 2.76 0.15
CA ASP A 46 15.41 2.57 -1.01
C ASP A 46 16.72 3.40 -0.94
N GLY A 47 17.27 3.57 0.27
CA GLY A 47 18.54 4.23 0.48
C GLY A 47 18.42 5.70 0.89
N SER A 48 17.37 6.07 1.65
CA SER A 48 17.22 7.43 2.16
C SER A 48 18.34 7.84 3.12
N LYS A 49 18.46 9.16 3.28
CA LYS A 49 19.41 9.83 4.18
C LYS A 49 18.95 9.72 5.65
N GLU A 50 19.83 10.21 6.54
CA GLU A 50 19.66 10.10 7.99
C GLU A 50 18.39 10.72 8.53
N ASP A 51 17.90 11.83 7.95
CA ASP A 51 16.64 12.47 8.35
C ASP A 51 15.41 11.53 8.27
N THR A 52 15.38 10.68 7.25
CA THR A 52 14.34 9.65 7.09
C THR A 52 14.50 8.55 8.14
N ARG A 53 15.74 8.11 8.43
CA ARG A 53 16.03 7.11 9.46
C ARG A 53 15.60 7.60 10.84
N GLU A 54 16.00 8.84 11.19
CA GLU A 54 15.61 9.46 12.47
C GLU A 54 14.09 9.55 12.63
N LEU A 55 13.38 9.99 11.58
CA LEU A 55 11.92 10.00 11.58
C LEU A 55 11.33 8.61 11.85
N ILE A 56 11.82 7.59 11.14
CA ILE A 56 11.32 6.22 11.31
C ILE A 56 11.54 5.72 12.74
N HIS A 57 12.70 6.00 13.35
CA HIS A 57 12.99 5.66 14.74
C HIS A 57 12.03 6.36 15.70
N GLN A 58 11.74 7.65 15.49
CA GLN A 58 10.78 8.41 16.30
C GLN A 58 9.35 7.83 16.19
N LEU A 59 8.92 7.51 14.97
CA LEU A 59 7.62 6.90 14.73
C LEU A 59 7.52 5.51 15.37
N ALA A 60 8.57 4.69 15.27
CA ALA A 60 8.60 3.36 15.88
C ALA A 60 8.56 3.42 17.41
N ALA A 61 9.24 4.39 18.02
CA ALA A 61 9.26 4.56 19.48
C ALA A 61 7.90 5.01 20.05
N SER A 62 7.06 5.66 19.25
CA SER A 62 5.74 6.18 19.68
C SER A 62 4.55 5.33 19.20
N SER A 63 4.80 4.28 18.43
CA SER A 63 3.75 3.46 17.81
C SER A 63 3.40 2.23 18.64
N GLU A 64 2.09 1.95 18.79
CA GLU A 64 1.59 0.69 19.36
C GLU A 64 1.72 -0.47 18.36
N VAL A 65 1.78 -0.18 17.05
CA VAL A 65 2.02 -1.17 15.99
C VAL A 65 3.52 -1.28 15.76
N PRO A 66 4.11 -2.48 15.71
CA PRO A 66 5.53 -2.64 15.41
C PRO A 66 5.88 -2.01 14.05
N ILE A 67 6.86 -1.10 14.03
CA ILE A 67 7.41 -0.49 12.80
C ILE A 67 8.82 -1.03 12.61
N ILE A 68 9.04 -1.70 11.47
CA ILE A 68 10.30 -2.33 11.10
C ILE A 68 10.91 -1.53 9.95
N HIS A 69 12.12 -1.03 10.13
CA HIS A 69 12.87 -0.34 9.08
C HIS A 69 13.73 -1.35 8.30
N VAL A 70 13.49 -1.46 7.00
CA VAL A 70 14.29 -2.23 6.06
C VAL A 70 14.94 -1.25 5.10
N TRP A 71 16.26 -1.17 5.15
CA TRP A 71 17.04 -0.21 4.39
C TRP A 71 18.15 -0.92 3.61
N HIS A 72 18.60 -0.31 2.54
CA HIS A 72 19.84 -0.64 1.85
C HIS A 72 20.55 0.61 1.33
N GLU A 73 21.82 0.50 1.00
CA GLU A 73 22.62 1.58 0.46
C GLU A 73 21.99 2.15 -0.84
N ASP A 74 22.05 3.48 -1.00
CA ASP A 74 21.60 4.17 -2.22
C ASP A 74 22.55 3.86 -3.39
N LEU A 75 22.11 3.01 -4.28
CA LEU A 75 22.80 2.68 -5.54
C LEU A 75 21.85 2.97 -6.73
N GLY A 76 21.09 4.04 -6.64
CA GLY A 76 20.06 4.44 -7.60
C GLY A 76 18.71 3.76 -7.34
N PHE A 77 17.77 3.91 -8.24
CA PHE A 77 16.39 3.43 -8.08
C PHE A 77 16.32 1.91 -8.09
N ARG A 78 16.10 1.27 -6.93
CA ARG A 78 16.04 -0.18 -6.75
C ARG A 78 14.80 -0.63 -5.99
N LEU A 79 13.65 -0.03 -6.34
CA LEU A 79 12.37 -0.29 -5.68
C LEU A 79 12.00 -1.78 -5.62
N ALA A 80 12.26 -2.54 -6.69
CA ALA A 80 12.01 -3.99 -6.73
C ALA A 80 12.80 -4.72 -5.63
N SER A 81 14.07 -4.39 -5.48
CA SER A 81 14.97 -5.02 -4.49
C SER A 81 14.56 -4.70 -3.06
N ILE A 82 14.26 -3.43 -2.76
CA ILE A 82 13.86 -3.06 -1.39
C ILE A 82 12.50 -3.64 -1.01
N ARG A 83 11.56 -3.74 -1.97
CA ARG A 83 10.27 -4.41 -1.77
C ARG A 83 10.46 -5.90 -1.47
N ASN A 84 11.37 -6.59 -2.17
CA ASN A 84 11.68 -8.00 -1.89
C ASN A 84 12.25 -8.19 -0.49
N LYS A 85 13.17 -7.32 -0.06
CA LYS A 85 13.72 -7.35 1.31
C LYS A 85 12.61 -7.15 2.35
N ALA A 86 11.67 -6.23 2.10
CA ALA A 86 10.52 -6.00 2.96
C ALA A 86 9.57 -7.21 2.99
N ILE A 87 9.27 -7.83 1.82
CA ILE A 87 8.47 -9.05 1.72
C ILE A 87 9.12 -10.21 2.50
N ALA A 88 10.43 -10.37 2.39
CA ALA A 88 11.17 -11.39 3.13
C ALA A 88 11.08 -11.15 4.65
N LYS A 89 11.17 -9.88 5.09
CA LYS A 89 11.07 -9.48 6.49
C LYS A 89 9.65 -9.58 7.05
N ALA A 90 8.62 -9.44 6.24
CA ALA A 90 7.23 -9.53 6.65
C ALA A 90 6.95 -10.86 7.36
N SER A 91 6.29 -10.81 8.52
CA SER A 91 5.98 -11.99 9.33
C SER A 91 4.54 -12.49 9.14
N LYS A 92 3.66 -11.69 8.54
CA LYS A 92 2.23 -12.01 8.42
C LYS A 92 1.89 -12.61 7.06
N GLU A 93 0.72 -13.22 6.98
CA GLU A 93 0.28 -13.98 5.80
C GLU A 93 -0.24 -13.11 4.65
N TYR A 94 -0.74 -11.91 4.94
CA TYR A 94 -1.30 -11.00 3.95
C TYR A 94 -0.52 -9.70 3.91
N ILE A 95 0.02 -9.36 2.76
CA ILE A 95 0.85 -8.19 2.54
C ILE A 95 0.02 -7.12 1.84
N ILE A 96 -0.09 -5.95 2.46
CA ILE A 96 -0.65 -4.73 1.86
C ILE A 96 0.52 -3.83 1.51
N GLN A 97 0.63 -3.43 0.24
CA GLN A 97 1.72 -2.62 -0.28
C GLN A 97 1.22 -1.25 -0.69
N ILE A 98 1.95 -0.22 -0.25
CA ILE A 98 1.69 1.18 -0.58
C ILE A 98 2.99 1.95 -0.82
N ASP A 99 2.88 3.14 -1.43
CA ASP A 99 3.97 4.11 -1.51
C ASP A 99 3.92 5.07 -0.31
N GLY A 100 5.07 5.62 0.09
CA GLY A 100 5.22 6.48 1.26
C GLY A 100 4.77 7.94 1.07
N ASP A 101 4.25 8.26 -0.11
CA ASP A 101 3.76 9.60 -0.45
C ASP A 101 2.23 9.68 -0.60
N ILE A 102 1.51 8.71 -0.04
CA ILE A 102 0.05 8.65 -0.04
C ILE A 102 -0.53 8.77 1.37
N VAL A 103 -1.80 9.15 1.42
CA VAL A 103 -2.61 9.18 2.65
C VAL A 103 -3.78 8.22 2.52
N LEU A 104 -4.04 7.44 3.55
CA LEU A 104 -5.03 6.36 3.53
C LEU A 104 -6.41 6.84 4.00
N HIS A 105 -7.47 6.34 3.37
CA HIS A 105 -8.81 6.39 3.95
C HIS A 105 -8.84 5.59 5.26
N LYS A 106 -9.60 6.03 6.26
CA LYS A 106 -9.66 5.44 7.61
C LYS A 106 -10.01 3.94 7.66
N ASP A 107 -10.66 3.40 6.65
CA ASP A 107 -11.06 1.99 6.57
C ASP A 107 -10.19 1.20 5.56
N PHE A 108 -9.06 1.74 5.10
CA PHE A 108 -8.24 1.15 4.06
C PHE A 108 -7.76 -0.28 4.37
N VAL A 109 -7.16 -0.49 5.53
CA VAL A 109 -6.68 -1.84 5.95
C VAL A 109 -7.86 -2.79 6.13
N LYS A 110 -8.94 -2.33 6.78
CA LYS A 110 -10.17 -3.09 6.95
C LYS A 110 -10.77 -3.55 5.63
N ASP A 111 -10.77 -2.67 4.62
CA ASP A 111 -11.27 -2.99 3.28
C ASP A 111 -10.40 -4.07 2.63
N HIS A 112 -9.07 -3.93 2.67
CA HIS A 112 -8.16 -4.94 2.12
C HIS A 112 -8.34 -6.31 2.78
N VAL A 113 -8.47 -6.36 4.09
CA VAL A 113 -8.75 -7.60 4.85
C VAL A 113 -10.12 -8.17 4.48
N HIS A 114 -11.16 -7.33 4.39
CA HIS A 114 -12.52 -7.76 4.03
C HIS A 114 -12.58 -8.41 2.63
N PHE A 115 -11.83 -7.87 1.67
CA PHE A 115 -11.82 -8.35 0.28
C PHE A 115 -10.70 -9.37 -0.01
N ALA A 116 -9.88 -9.72 0.98
CA ALA A 116 -8.85 -10.74 0.83
C ALA A 116 -9.50 -12.10 0.48
N LYS A 117 -8.95 -12.75 -0.56
CA LYS A 117 -9.40 -14.08 -0.99
C LYS A 117 -8.21 -14.88 -1.47
N LYS A 118 -8.03 -16.09 -0.94
CA LYS A 118 -6.94 -17.01 -1.36
C LYS A 118 -6.98 -17.23 -2.89
N GLY A 119 -5.79 -17.31 -3.50
CA GLY A 119 -5.64 -17.43 -4.95
C GLY A 119 -6.00 -16.14 -5.72
N SER A 120 -6.03 -15.01 -5.03
CA SER A 120 -6.20 -13.71 -5.69
C SER A 120 -5.38 -12.61 -4.99
N PHE A 121 -4.97 -11.62 -5.77
CA PHE A 121 -4.44 -10.36 -5.28
C PHE A 121 -5.43 -9.22 -5.53
N VAL A 122 -5.29 -8.14 -4.78
CA VAL A 122 -6.21 -7.01 -4.80
C VAL A 122 -5.49 -5.75 -5.30
N THR A 123 -6.19 -4.95 -6.11
CA THR A 123 -5.78 -3.59 -6.46
C THR A 123 -6.88 -2.60 -6.06
N GLY A 124 -6.51 -1.50 -5.42
CA GLY A 124 -7.44 -0.49 -4.92
C GLY A 124 -7.52 0.79 -5.77
N SER A 125 -8.29 1.74 -5.28
CA SER A 125 -8.55 3.03 -5.95
C SER A 125 -7.58 4.12 -5.47
N ARG A 126 -7.32 5.13 -6.34
CA ARG A 126 -6.52 6.32 -5.98
C ARG A 126 -7.24 7.61 -6.37
N VAL A 127 -7.34 8.52 -5.42
CA VAL A 127 -7.67 9.93 -5.63
C VAL A 127 -6.36 10.69 -5.85
N LEU A 128 -6.35 11.68 -6.71
CA LEU A 128 -5.16 12.50 -6.95
C LEU A 128 -5.28 13.80 -6.17
N ILE A 129 -4.19 14.22 -5.54
CA ILE A 129 -4.08 15.49 -4.83
C ILE A 129 -3.25 16.46 -5.69
N ARG A 130 -3.73 17.69 -5.86
CA ARG A 130 -2.99 18.75 -6.56
C ARG A 130 -1.89 19.32 -5.66
N GLU A 131 -0.83 19.79 -6.26
CA GLU A 131 0.37 20.33 -5.61
C GLU A 131 0.07 21.33 -4.47
N GLY A 132 -0.87 22.26 -4.69
CA GLY A 132 -1.23 23.25 -3.66
C GLY A 132 -1.81 22.64 -2.39
N LEU A 133 -2.67 21.59 -2.53
CA LEU A 133 -3.20 20.86 -1.38
C LEU A 133 -2.11 20.00 -0.73
N THR A 134 -1.26 19.35 -1.53
CA THR A 134 -0.12 18.57 -1.02
C THR A 134 0.81 19.46 -0.18
N LYS A 135 1.22 20.63 -0.69
CA LYS A 135 2.06 21.59 0.06
C LYS A 135 1.42 22.01 1.38
N LYS A 136 0.11 22.28 1.36
CA LYS A 136 -0.63 22.64 2.58
C LYS A 136 -0.61 21.49 3.60
N MET A 137 -0.93 20.27 3.19
CA MET A 137 -0.96 19.09 4.06
C MET A 137 0.41 18.83 4.70
N LEU A 138 1.49 18.94 3.91
CA LEU A 138 2.87 18.77 4.40
C LEU A 138 3.24 19.87 5.42
N ALA A 139 2.94 21.13 5.11
CA ALA A 139 3.23 22.25 6.01
C ALA A 139 2.47 22.16 7.35
N GLU A 140 1.21 21.75 7.30
CA GLU A 140 0.35 21.58 8.47
C GLU A 140 0.56 20.23 9.17
N ARG A 141 1.38 19.33 8.61
CA ARG A 141 1.57 17.94 9.05
C ARG A 141 0.23 17.21 9.27
N ASN A 142 -0.74 17.48 8.40
CA ASN A 142 -2.10 16.98 8.49
C ASN A 142 -2.35 15.86 7.46
N CYS A 143 -2.68 14.67 7.94
CA CYS A 143 -3.03 13.52 7.12
C CYS A 143 -4.55 13.30 6.95
N ILE A 144 -5.37 14.29 7.32
CA ILE A 144 -6.84 14.22 7.15
C ILE A 144 -7.19 14.89 5.84
N ILE A 145 -7.87 14.15 4.96
CA ILE A 145 -8.29 14.61 3.64
C ILE A 145 -9.68 14.08 3.29
N SER A 146 -10.43 14.89 2.54
CA SER A 146 -11.76 14.54 2.02
C SER A 146 -11.81 14.69 0.49
N ILE A 147 -12.67 13.93 -0.16
CA ILE A 147 -12.97 14.09 -1.60
C ILE A 147 -13.56 15.47 -1.94
N HIS A 148 -14.04 16.20 -0.94
CA HIS A 148 -14.61 17.54 -1.09
C HIS A 148 -13.57 18.66 -0.94
N ASP A 149 -12.33 18.33 -0.57
CA ASP A 149 -11.27 19.33 -0.42
C ASP A 149 -10.88 19.91 -1.78
N LYS A 150 -10.76 21.26 -1.82
CA LYS A 150 -10.28 21.93 -3.03
C LYS A 150 -8.88 21.46 -3.37
N GLY A 151 -8.72 20.81 -4.52
CA GLY A 151 -7.42 20.27 -4.96
C GLY A 151 -7.41 18.76 -5.11
N THR A 152 -8.49 18.04 -4.78
CA THR A 152 -8.66 16.64 -5.14
C THR A 152 -9.12 16.50 -6.60
N LYS A 153 -8.67 15.43 -7.27
CA LYS A 153 -9.07 15.02 -8.62
C LYS A 153 -9.49 13.54 -8.62
N ASN A 154 -10.30 13.14 -9.61
CA ASN A 154 -10.81 11.77 -9.71
C ASN A 154 -11.58 11.35 -8.45
N THR A 155 -12.38 12.26 -7.91
CA THR A 155 -13.06 12.14 -6.62
C THR A 155 -14.03 10.96 -6.55
N ILE A 156 -14.54 10.49 -7.69
CA ILE A 156 -15.33 9.25 -7.78
C ILE A 156 -14.57 8.03 -7.24
N ASN A 157 -13.24 8.03 -7.32
CA ASN A 157 -12.41 6.97 -6.77
C ASN A 157 -12.30 7.02 -5.24
N GLY A 158 -12.66 8.15 -4.64
CA GLY A 158 -12.65 8.37 -3.20
C GLY A 158 -14.02 8.16 -2.53
N VAL A 159 -15.04 7.82 -3.29
CA VAL A 159 -16.36 7.45 -2.75
C VAL A 159 -16.21 6.09 -2.06
N HIS A 160 -16.55 6.02 -0.76
CA HIS A 160 -16.44 4.81 0.05
C HIS A 160 -17.81 4.13 0.18
N LEU A 161 -18.04 3.11 -0.62
CA LEU A 161 -19.26 2.28 -0.66
C LEU A 161 -18.88 0.81 -0.83
N PRO A 162 -18.24 0.18 0.18
CA PRO A 162 -17.65 -1.15 0.06
C PRO A 162 -18.65 -2.25 -0.33
N TRP A 163 -19.93 -2.08 -0.02
CA TRP A 163 -20.98 -3.01 -0.41
C TRP A 163 -21.22 -3.09 -1.93
N LEU A 164 -20.82 -2.06 -2.71
CA LEU A 164 -20.85 -2.09 -4.19
C LEU A 164 -19.62 -2.79 -4.79
N SER A 165 -18.52 -2.87 -4.05
CA SER A 165 -17.25 -3.42 -4.56
C SER A 165 -17.36 -4.83 -5.14
N PRO A 166 -18.12 -5.79 -4.56
CA PRO A 166 -18.28 -7.12 -5.13
C PRO A 166 -18.82 -7.14 -6.56
N LEU A 167 -19.67 -6.19 -6.93
CA LEU A 167 -20.22 -6.08 -8.29
C LEU A 167 -19.16 -5.67 -9.31
N LEU A 168 -18.08 -5.01 -8.86
CA LEU A 168 -17.01 -4.47 -9.70
C LEU A 168 -15.67 -5.22 -9.52
N GLN A 169 -15.65 -6.36 -8.81
CA GLN A 169 -14.42 -7.09 -8.53
C GLN A 169 -13.65 -7.55 -9.79
N HIS A 170 -14.35 -7.68 -10.92
CA HIS A 170 -13.79 -8.06 -12.23
C HIS A 170 -13.51 -6.84 -13.12
N TYR A 171 -13.72 -5.61 -12.60
CA TYR A 171 -13.45 -4.40 -13.35
C TYR A 171 -11.98 -4.34 -13.78
N ARG A 172 -11.74 -4.27 -15.09
CA ARG A 172 -10.40 -4.28 -15.70
C ARG A 172 -9.50 -5.45 -15.23
N GLN A 173 -10.09 -6.64 -14.97
CA GLN A 173 -9.31 -7.76 -14.45
C GLN A 173 -8.19 -8.22 -15.42
N TRP A 174 -8.37 -8.04 -16.73
CA TRP A 174 -7.40 -8.38 -17.76
C TRP A 174 -6.46 -7.23 -18.13
N ASP A 175 -6.72 -6.04 -17.64
CA ASP A 175 -5.90 -4.86 -17.90
C ASP A 175 -4.77 -4.79 -16.84
N ILE A 176 -3.59 -5.29 -17.20
CA ILE A 176 -2.41 -5.33 -16.33
C ILE A 176 -1.99 -3.90 -15.96
N SER A 177 -2.14 -2.93 -16.90
CA SER A 177 -1.79 -1.53 -16.67
C SER A 177 -2.63 -0.86 -15.57
N TYR A 178 -3.77 -1.48 -15.22
CA TYR A 178 -4.59 -1.05 -14.09
C TYR A 178 -4.16 -1.69 -12.76
N SER A 179 -2.87 -1.98 -12.62
CA SER A 179 -2.25 -2.42 -11.36
C SER A 179 -1.23 -1.36 -10.95
N ARG A 180 -1.36 -0.85 -9.74
CA ARG A 180 -0.53 0.27 -9.26
C ARG A 180 0.10 -0.13 -7.94
N GLY A 181 1.42 -0.14 -7.89
CA GLY A 181 2.20 -0.51 -6.71
C GLY A 181 1.85 0.27 -5.45
N CYS A 182 1.33 1.48 -5.61
CA CYS A 182 0.90 2.31 -4.49
C CYS A 182 -0.37 1.82 -3.78
N ASN A 183 -1.07 0.79 -4.28
CA ASN A 183 -2.29 0.26 -3.67
C ASN A 183 -2.58 -1.16 -4.15
N MET A 184 -1.84 -2.12 -3.63
CA MET A 184 -2.04 -3.55 -3.91
C MET A 184 -1.94 -4.37 -2.63
N ALA A 185 -2.58 -5.56 -2.64
CA ALA A 185 -2.42 -6.51 -1.55
C ALA A 185 -2.39 -7.95 -2.05
N PHE A 186 -1.58 -8.78 -1.38
CA PHE A 186 -1.22 -10.12 -1.82
C PHE A 186 -1.18 -11.10 -0.65
N TRP A 187 -1.40 -12.36 -0.92
CA TRP A 187 -0.96 -13.41 0.00
C TRP A 187 0.55 -13.57 -0.12
N LYS A 188 1.25 -13.58 1.02
CA LYS A 188 2.71 -13.73 1.04
C LYS A 188 3.16 -14.99 0.30
N GLU A 189 2.44 -16.10 0.48
CA GLU A 189 2.72 -17.35 -0.21
C GLU A 189 2.72 -17.23 -1.75
N ASP A 190 1.80 -16.41 -2.31
CA ASP A 190 1.72 -16.22 -3.77
C ASP A 190 2.90 -15.37 -4.29
N LEU A 191 3.35 -14.36 -3.52
CA LEU A 191 4.56 -13.62 -3.84
C LEU A 191 5.80 -14.51 -3.81
N LEU A 192 5.93 -15.40 -2.80
CA LEU A 192 7.05 -16.33 -2.69
C LEU A 192 7.06 -17.35 -3.82
N LYS A 193 5.91 -17.88 -4.24
CA LYS A 193 5.80 -18.81 -5.39
C LYS A 193 6.34 -18.23 -6.69
N VAL A 194 6.19 -16.92 -6.89
CA VAL A 194 6.71 -16.22 -8.08
C VAL A 194 8.06 -15.56 -7.84
N ASN A 195 8.72 -15.83 -6.70
CA ASN A 195 10.01 -15.26 -6.31
C ASN A 195 10.03 -13.72 -6.19
N GLY A 196 8.93 -13.13 -5.74
CA GLY A 196 8.82 -11.67 -5.51
C GLY A 196 8.95 -10.84 -6.79
N TYR A 197 9.46 -9.62 -6.63
CA TYR A 197 9.76 -8.69 -7.73
C TYR A 197 11.02 -9.11 -8.51
N ASN A 198 11.05 -8.81 -9.80
CA ASN A 198 12.25 -8.99 -10.62
C ASN A 198 13.23 -7.83 -10.38
N GLU A 199 14.31 -8.09 -9.65
CA GLU A 199 15.33 -7.09 -9.27
C GLU A 199 16.21 -6.62 -10.45
N ALA A 200 16.17 -7.31 -11.59
CA ALA A 200 16.82 -6.85 -12.81
C ALA A 200 16.13 -5.62 -13.42
N ILE A 201 14.88 -5.34 -13.03
CA ILE A 201 14.18 -4.13 -13.44
C ILE A 201 14.65 -2.99 -12.53
N THR A 202 15.57 -2.20 -13.08
CA THR A 202 16.06 -0.95 -12.47
C THR A 202 15.38 0.23 -13.17
N GLY A 203 14.98 1.24 -12.39
CA GLY A 203 14.22 2.37 -12.91
C GLY A 203 12.72 2.26 -12.68
N TRP A 204 11.98 3.30 -13.05
CA TRP A 204 10.57 3.48 -12.71
C TRP A 204 9.62 2.80 -13.70
N GLY A 205 8.63 2.06 -13.20
CA GLY A 205 7.35 1.88 -13.88
C GLY A 205 7.04 0.53 -14.52
N SER A 206 7.91 -0.48 -14.46
CA SER A 206 7.61 -1.80 -15.07
C SER A 206 7.58 -2.96 -14.06
N GLU A 207 8.10 -2.75 -12.87
CA GLU A 207 8.24 -3.77 -11.83
C GLU A 207 6.90 -4.34 -11.36
N ASP A 208 5.90 -3.47 -11.17
CA ASP A 208 4.56 -3.87 -10.75
C ASP A 208 3.83 -4.68 -11.83
N HIS A 209 3.92 -4.24 -13.07
CA HIS A 209 3.28 -4.92 -14.21
C HIS A 209 3.90 -6.30 -14.44
N GLU A 210 5.22 -6.41 -14.34
CA GLU A 210 5.96 -7.66 -14.50
C GLU A 210 5.57 -8.66 -13.41
N LEU A 211 5.54 -8.24 -12.13
CA LEU A 211 5.08 -9.06 -11.02
C LEU A 211 3.64 -9.54 -11.24
N VAL A 212 2.74 -8.63 -11.63
CA VAL A 212 1.32 -8.97 -11.88
C VAL A 212 1.19 -9.98 -13.01
N CYS A 213 1.98 -9.87 -14.08
CA CYS A 213 2.00 -10.88 -15.16
C CYS A 213 2.37 -12.26 -14.62
N ARG A 214 3.44 -12.37 -13.80
CA ARG A 214 3.86 -13.66 -13.24
C ARG A 214 2.83 -14.23 -12.27
N LEU A 215 2.19 -13.40 -11.44
CA LEU A 215 1.11 -13.84 -10.57
C LEU A 215 -0.06 -14.42 -11.37
N ILE A 216 -0.52 -13.71 -12.42
CA ILE A 216 -1.63 -14.18 -13.28
C ILE A 216 -1.25 -15.47 -14.00
N ASN A 217 -0.05 -15.56 -14.57
CA ASN A 217 0.45 -16.76 -15.24
C ASN A 217 0.58 -17.96 -14.27
N ASN A 218 0.76 -17.69 -12.98
CA ASN A 218 0.79 -18.70 -11.91
C ASN A 218 -0.60 -18.99 -11.32
N GLY A 219 -1.68 -18.55 -11.98
CA GLY A 219 -3.07 -18.83 -11.61
C GLY A 219 -3.66 -17.92 -10.54
N VAL A 220 -2.93 -16.88 -10.07
CA VAL A 220 -3.44 -15.92 -9.08
C VAL A 220 -4.32 -14.89 -9.78
N ARG A 221 -5.56 -14.74 -9.33
CA ARG A 221 -6.54 -13.87 -9.99
C ARG A 221 -6.42 -12.43 -9.52
N LYS A 222 -6.47 -11.48 -10.45
CA LYS A 222 -6.60 -10.06 -10.13
C LYS A 222 -8.03 -9.73 -9.71
N ARG A 223 -8.17 -8.99 -8.61
CA ARG A 223 -9.46 -8.44 -8.15
C ARG A 223 -9.32 -6.94 -7.91
N THR A 224 -10.30 -6.18 -8.32
CA THR A 224 -10.34 -4.71 -8.09
C THR A 224 -11.33 -4.41 -6.97
N ILE A 225 -10.90 -3.67 -5.96
CA ILE A 225 -11.78 -3.15 -4.90
C ILE A 225 -12.17 -1.71 -5.20
N LYS A 226 -13.10 -1.54 -6.14
CA LYS A 226 -13.67 -0.22 -6.46
C LYS A 226 -14.57 0.22 -5.31
N PHE A 227 -14.55 1.51 -4.95
CA PHE A 227 -15.30 2.08 -3.81
C PHE A 227 -14.87 1.56 -2.42
N ALA A 228 -13.70 0.96 -2.33
CA ALA A 228 -13.06 0.50 -1.10
C ALA A 228 -11.54 0.57 -1.27
N GLY A 229 -10.77 0.39 -0.19
CA GLY A 229 -9.31 0.43 -0.23
C GLY A 229 -8.78 1.71 -0.88
N ILE A 230 -9.26 2.87 -0.41
CA ILE A 230 -9.02 4.18 -1.05
C ILE A 230 -7.73 4.80 -0.51
N VAL A 231 -6.91 5.34 -1.44
CA VAL A 231 -5.75 6.19 -1.13
C VAL A 231 -5.86 7.56 -1.81
N PHE A 232 -5.21 8.53 -1.20
CA PHE A 232 -5.08 9.91 -1.66
C PHE A 232 -3.64 10.26 -1.96
#